data_356eb28b6ccb56d05d88a325a001ebe4
#
_entry.id   356eb28b6ccb56d05d88a325a001ebe4
#
_cell.length_a   1.000
_cell.length_b   1.000
_cell.length_c   1.000
_cell.angle_alpha   90.00
_cell.angle_beta   90.00
_cell.angle_gamma   90.00
#
_symmetry.space_group_name_H-M   'P 1'
#
loop_
_entity.id
_entity.type
_entity.pdbx_description
1 polymer ?
#
loop_
_entity_poly.entity_id
_entity_poly.type
_entity_poly.pdbx_seq_one_letter_code
_entity_poly.pdbx_strand_id
1 'polypeptide(L)'
;RHYMRHYCTYFDANYLTRGLALHRSLQAHAGEFELVILCMDEAVEADLRTRHLPQARLLPVAELTAQYPALAAARADRTKLEFYFTCTSWLMRHLLPTVPAGELLTYLDSDLYFFSSPQPIYDEIGPASIAITPHRFPASLAHLERYGRFNVGWVSFRHDATGLACAADWADQ
;
A
#
# COMPACT_ATOMS: atom_id res chain seq x y z
N ARG A 1 -14.22 12.47 -17.02
CA ARG A 1 -12.81 12.62 -16.58
C ARG A 1 -12.27 11.22 -16.35
N HIS A 2 -11.24 10.81 -17.11
CA HIS A 2 -10.46 9.63 -16.77
C HIS A 2 -9.71 9.93 -15.47
N TYR A 3 -10.12 9.29 -14.38
CA TYR A 3 -9.40 9.38 -13.11
C TYR A 3 -8.31 8.31 -13.12
N MET A 4 -7.06 8.73 -13.05
CA MET A 4 -5.96 7.82 -12.73
C MET A 4 -6.07 7.41 -11.26
N ARG A 5 -5.95 6.11 -10.98
CA ARG A 5 -5.94 5.59 -9.62
C ARG A 5 -4.51 5.42 -9.13
N HIS A 6 -4.28 5.77 -7.88
CA HIS A 6 -2.96 5.70 -7.28
C HIS A 6 -2.92 4.58 -6.25
N TYR A 7 -2.09 3.59 -6.53
CA TYR A 7 -1.89 2.42 -5.68
C TYR A 7 -0.44 2.34 -5.21
N CYS A 8 -0.22 1.75 -4.04
CA CYS A 8 1.07 1.31 -3.60
C CYS A 8 0.99 -0.06 -2.92
N THR A 9 2.08 -0.78 -2.97
CA THR A 9 2.27 -2.08 -2.34
C THR A 9 3.74 -2.28 -2.03
N TYR A 10 4.07 -3.29 -1.24
CA TYR A 10 5.45 -3.72 -1.07
C TYR A 10 5.56 -5.25 -1.09
N PHE A 11 6.68 -5.75 -1.53
CA PHE A 11 7.03 -7.17 -1.40
C PHE A 11 8.53 -7.39 -1.62
N ASP A 12 8.99 -8.53 -1.14
CA ASP A 12 10.33 -9.07 -1.40
C ASP A 12 10.29 -10.17 -2.47
N ALA A 13 11.44 -10.76 -2.77
CA ALA A 13 11.54 -11.81 -3.77
C ALA A 13 10.65 -13.03 -3.48
N ASN A 14 10.39 -13.34 -2.21
CA ASN A 14 9.51 -14.47 -1.82
C ASN A 14 8.03 -14.25 -2.21
N TYR A 15 7.61 -13.00 -2.36
CA TYR A 15 6.25 -12.62 -2.75
C TYR A 15 6.13 -12.12 -4.18
N LEU A 16 7.19 -12.22 -4.97
CA LEU A 16 7.23 -11.73 -6.36
C LEU A 16 6.05 -12.23 -7.19
N THR A 17 5.77 -13.53 -7.16
CA THR A 17 4.66 -14.11 -7.96
C THR A 17 3.30 -13.57 -7.56
N ARG A 18 3.08 -13.28 -6.27
CA ARG A 18 1.85 -12.67 -5.76
C ARG A 18 1.75 -11.21 -6.20
N GLY A 19 2.83 -10.45 -6.06
CA GLY A 19 2.87 -9.05 -6.54
C GLY A 19 2.65 -8.92 -8.05
N LEU A 20 3.18 -9.84 -8.85
CA LEU A 20 2.91 -9.90 -10.28
C LEU A 20 1.46 -10.25 -10.59
N ALA A 21 0.83 -11.13 -9.81
CA ALA A 21 -0.59 -11.46 -9.95
C ALA A 21 -1.47 -10.25 -9.60
N LEU A 22 -1.15 -9.51 -8.53
CA LEU A 22 -1.82 -8.26 -8.19
C LEU A 22 -1.74 -7.26 -9.34
N HIS A 23 -0.53 -6.98 -9.84
CA HIS A 23 -0.33 -6.05 -10.96
C HIS A 23 -1.15 -6.46 -12.19
N ARG A 24 -1.11 -7.75 -12.57
CA ARG A 24 -1.90 -8.26 -13.70
C ARG A 24 -3.40 -8.08 -13.50
N SER A 25 -3.89 -8.29 -12.29
CA SER A 25 -5.31 -8.11 -11.98
C SER A 25 -5.73 -6.62 -12.05
N LEU A 26 -4.86 -5.70 -11.63
CA LEU A 26 -5.09 -4.26 -11.78
C LEU A 26 -5.14 -3.87 -13.26
N GLN A 27 -4.22 -4.37 -14.08
CA GLN A 27 -4.25 -4.14 -15.54
C GLN A 27 -5.56 -4.60 -16.19
N ALA A 28 -6.11 -5.71 -15.73
CA ALA A 28 -7.34 -6.25 -16.27
C ALA A 28 -8.59 -5.48 -15.83
N HIS A 29 -8.60 -4.87 -14.64
CA HIS A 29 -9.83 -4.42 -14.00
C HIS A 29 -9.82 -2.98 -13.48
N ALA A 30 -8.67 -2.35 -13.27
CA ALA A 30 -8.60 -1.04 -12.60
C ALA A 30 -8.68 0.16 -13.55
N GLY A 31 -8.58 -0.04 -14.86
CA GLY A 31 -8.50 1.07 -15.84
C GLY A 31 -7.13 1.74 -15.82
N GLU A 32 -7.10 3.06 -15.83
CA GLU A 32 -5.85 3.82 -15.72
C GLU A 32 -5.40 3.89 -14.25
N PHE A 33 -4.16 3.51 -13.98
CA PHE A 33 -3.59 3.54 -12.64
C PHE A 33 -2.07 3.76 -12.66
N GLU A 34 -1.52 4.15 -11.53
CA GLU A 34 -0.11 4.00 -11.19
C GLU A 34 0.00 3.09 -9.98
N LEU A 35 0.85 2.07 -10.04
CA LEU A 35 1.21 1.22 -8.92
C LEU A 35 2.66 1.48 -8.52
N VAL A 36 2.88 2.07 -7.33
CA VAL A 36 4.22 2.17 -6.75
C VAL A 36 4.51 0.89 -5.99
N ILE A 37 5.59 0.21 -6.36
CA ILE A 37 6.05 -1.01 -5.71
C ILE A 37 7.29 -0.68 -4.88
N LEU A 38 7.17 -0.73 -3.55
CA LEU A 38 8.32 -0.66 -2.66
C LEU A 38 9.04 -2.03 -2.70
N CYS A 39 10.24 -2.03 -3.30
CA CYS A 39 11.07 -3.22 -3.43
C CYS A 39 11.82 -3.45 -2.13
N MET A 40 11.50 -4.54 -1.41
CA MET A 40 12.02 -4.82 -0.07
C MET A 40 13.41 -5.44 -0.07
N ASP A 41 13.87 -5.95 -1.21
CA ASP A 41 15.23 -6.46 -1.40
C ASP A 41 15.74 -6.20 -2.84
N GLU A 42 17.06 -6.31 -3.01
CA GLU A 42 17.71 -6.10 -4.31
C GLU A 42 17.31 -7.13 -5.37
N ALA A 43 16.98 -8.35 -4.95
CA ALA A 43 16.61 -9.42 -5.86
C ALA A 43 15.27 -9.13 -6.55
N VAL A 44 14.25 -8.69 -5.78
CA VAL A 44 12.96 -8.30 -6.36
C VAL A 44 13.08 -7.06 -7.21
N GLU A 45 13.90 -6.08 -6.80
CA GLU A 45 14.14 -4.87 -7.59
C GLU A 45 14.76 -5.21 -8.95
N ALA A 46 15.83 -6.04 -8.96
CA ALA A 46 16.51 -6.45 -10.18
C ALA A 46 15.56 -7.20 -11.13
N ASP A 47 14.75 -8.12 -10.62
CA ASP A 47 13.76 -8.86 -11.41
C ASP A 47 12.70 -7.91 -12.01
N LEU A 48 12.10 -7.04 -11.20
CA LEU A 48 11.06 -6.12 -11.66
C LEU A 48 11.58 -5.11 -12.68
N ARG A 49 12.83 -4.65 -12.57
CA ARG A 49 13.45 -3.76 -13.56
C ARG A 49 13.52 -4.42 -14.95
N THR A 50 13.78 -5.72 -15.03
CA THR A 50 13.84 -6.44 -16.32
C THR A 50 12.47 -6.63 -16.95
N ARG A 51 11.40 -6.64 -16.15
CA ARG A 51 10.04 -6.92 -16.62
C ARG A 51 9.36 -5.71 -17.27
N HIS A 52 9.78 -4.48 -16.94
CA HIS A 52 9.17 -3.24 -17.46
C HIS A 52 7.63 -3.25 -17.31
N LEU A 53 7.14 -3.49 -16.10
CA LEU A 53 5.70 -3.59 -15.83
C LEU A 53 4.98 -2.28 -16.21
N PRO A 54 3.96 -2.32 -17.09
CA PRO A 54 3.20 -1.14 -17.44
C PRO A 54 2.50 -0.51 -16.22
N GLN A 55 2.43 0.82 -16.15
CA GLN A 55 1.74 1.54 -15.09
C GLN A 55 2.31 1.27 -13.68
N ALA A 56 3.53 0.71 -13.59
CA ALA A 56 4.22 0.46 -12.32
C ALA A 56 5.47 1.32 -12.21
N ARG A 57 5.72 1.81 -11.00
CA ARG A 57 6.93 2.55 -10.62
C ARG A 57 7.60 1.84 -9.45
N LEU A 58 8.90 1.61 -9.55
CA LEU A 58 9.67 0.93 -8.52
C LEU A 58 10.26 1.97 -7.55
N LEU A 59 10.20 1.67 -6.26
CA LEU A 59 10.82 2.42 -5.19
C LEU A 59 11.66 1.44 -4.36
N PRO A 60 13.00 1.49 -4.41
CA PRO A 60 13.85 0.68 -3.55
C PRO A 60 13.63 1.05 -2.07
N VAL A 61 13.56 0.08 -1.17
CA VAL A 61 13.43 0.35 0.28
C VAL A 61 14.60 1.18 0.81
N ALA A 62 15.77 1.06 0.21
CA ALA A 62 16.94 1.87 0.55
C ALA A 62 16.72 3.37 0.32
N GLU A 63 15.99 3.75 -0.73
CA GLU A 63 15.64 5.16 -0.98
C GLU A 63 14.68 5.69 0.10
N LEU A 64 13.69 4.90 0.47
CA LEU A 64 12.74 5.29 1.52
C LEU A 64 13.43 5.44 2.88
N THR A 65 14.28 4.49 3.27
CA THR A 65 15.03 4.55 4.53
C THR A 65 16.07 5.68 4.55
N ALA A 66 16.68 6.00 3.42
CA ALA A 66 17.61 7.14 3.31
C ALA A 66 16.90 8.49 3.55
N GLN A 67 15.64 8.61 3.16
CA GLN A 67 14.87 9.83 3.35
C GLN A 67 14.30 9.97 4.77
N TYR A 68 14.06 8.86 5.47
CA TYR A 68 13.44 8.85 6.79
C TYR A 68 14.33 8.15 7.84
N PRO A 69 15.16 8.91 8.59
CA PRO A 69 16.05 8.34 9.62
C PRO A 69 15.32 7.52 10.68
N ALA A 70 14.08 7.90 11.04
CA ALA A 70 13.26 7.14 11.99
C ALA A 70 12.88 5.75 11.46
N LEU A 71 12.57 5.63 10.18
CA LEU A 71 12.33 4.33 9.54
C LEU A 71 13.61 3.50 9.46
N ALA A 72 14.75 4.12 9.16
CA ALA A 72 16.04 3.45 9.18
C ALA A 72 16.40 2.92 10.57
N ALA A 73 16.14 3.68 11.63
CA ALA A 73 16.32 3.26 13.03
C ALA A 73 15.39 2.08 13.38
N ALA A 74 14.12 2.13 12.99
CA ALA A 74 13.17 1.03 13.19
C ALA A 74 13.64 -0.29 12.56
N ARG A 75 14.38 -0.24 11.45
CA ARG A 75 14.96 -1.44 10.83
C ARG A 75 15.97 -2.15 11.72
N ALA A 76 16.73 -1.41 12.55
CA ALA A 76 17.72 -1.98 13.46
C ALA A 76 17.08 -2.63 14.70
N ASP A 77 15.92 -2.13 15.14
CA ASP A 77 15.27 -2.53 16.40
C ASP A 77 14.16 -3.56 16.24
N ARG A 78 13.73 -3.82 15.02
CA ARG A 78 12.56 -4.68 14.71
C ARG A 78 12.97 -5.94 13.97
N THR A 79 12.16 -6.99 14.14
CA THR A 79 12.26 -8.17 13.27
C THR A 79 11.96 -7.79 11.82
N LYS A 80 12.36 -8.62 10.86
CA LYS A 80 12.07 -8.40 9.43
C LYS A 80 10.58 -8.17 9.19
N LEU A 81 9.72 -8.96 9.83
CA LEU A 81 8.27 -8.87 9.64
C LEU A 81 7.70 -7.56 10.23
N GLU A 82 8.12 -7.20 11.44
CA GLU A 82 7.70 -5.94 12.06
C GLU A 82 8.16 -4.73 11.26
N PHE A 83 9.39 -4.78 10.72
CA PHE A 83 9.88 -3.74 9.82
C PHE A 83 9.02 -3.63 8.55
N TYR A 84 8.63 -4.76 7.96
CA TYR A 84 7.75 -4.76 6.79
C TYR A 84 6.40 -4.09 7.09
N PHE A 85 5.78 -4.41 8.21
CA PHE A 85 4.54 -3.74 8.64
C PHE A 85 4.75 -2.23 8.88
N THR A 86 5.90 -1.85 9.44
CA THR A 86 6.26 -0.43 9.62
C THR A 86 6.35 0.29 8.27
N CYS A 87 6.90 -0.36 7.24
CA CYS A 87 7.01 0.23 5.91
C CYS A 87 5.67 0.63 5.30
N THR A 88 4.55 -0.01 5.67
CA THR A 88 3.23 0.33 5.14
C THR A 88 2.86 1.78 5.44
N SER A 89 2.95 2.20 6.70
CA SER A 89 2.59 3.56 7.12
C SER A 89 3.57 4.60 6.55
N TRP A 90 4.86 4.30 6.53
CA TRP A 90 5.86 5.20 5.96
C TRP A 90 5.73 5.36 4.45
N LEU A 91 5.37 4.29 3.73
CA LEU A 91 5.10 4.34 2.30
C LEU A 91 3.90 5.25 1.99
N MET A 92 2.81 5.12 2.77
CA MET A 92 1.64 5.98 2.63
C MET A 92 1.98 7.44 2.92
N ARG A 93 2.70 7.72 4.01
CA ARG A 93 3.17 9.07 4.36
C ARG A 93 4.04 9.67 3.25
N HIS A 94 4.93 8.87 2.66
CA HIS A 94 5.84 9.33 1.61
C HIS A 94 5.12 9.66 0.31
N LEU A 95 4.18 8.80 -0.11
CA LEU A 95 3.56 8.91 -1.43
C LEU A 95 2.34 9.83 -1.45
N LEU A 96 1.57 9.93 -0.36
CA LEU A 96 0.31 10.69 -0.37
C LEU A 96 0.48 12.15 -0.83
N PRO A 97 1.54 12.90 -0.42
CA PRO A 97 1.76 14.27 -0.90
C PRO A 97 2.08 14.36 -2.41
N THR A 98 2.44 13.25 -3.06
CA THR A 98 2.76 13.21 -4.50
C THR A 98 1.54 12.94 -5.38
N VAL A 99 0.45 12.47 -4.79
CA VAL A 99 -0.83 12.27 -5.47
C VAL A 99 -1.50 13.64 -5.67
N PRO A 100 -2.23 13.89 -6.76
CA PRO A 100 -2.94 15.15 -6.95
C PRO A 100 -3.89 15.45 -5.79
N ALA A 101 -4.01 16.73 -5.41
CA ALA A 101 -4.87 17.15 -4.31
C ALA A 101 -6.33 16.71 -4.53
N GLY A 102 -6.93 16.15 -3.49
CA GLY A 102 -8.30 15.62 -3.51
C GLY A 102 -8.40 14.17 -4.01
N GLU A 103 -7.36 13.59 -4.58
CA GLU A 103 -7.35 12.19 -5.02
C GLU A 103 -6.95 11.23 -3.89
N LEU A 104 -7.24 9.95 -4.08
CA LEU A 104 -6.95 8.88 -3.12
C LEU A 104 -5.66 8.15 -3.48
N LEU A 105 -4.82 7.91 -2.48
CA LEU A 105 -3.77 6.90 -2.50
C LEU A 105 -4.28 5.66 -1.76
N THR A 106 -4.16 4.49 -2.38
CA THR A 106 -4.60 3.22 -1.81
C THR A 106 -3.43 2.24 -1.68
N TYR A 107 -3.16 1.81 -0.45
CA TYR A 107 -2.29 0.68 -0.18
C TYR A 107 -3.05 -0.63 -0.41
N LEU A 108 -2.40 -1.56 -1.07
CA LEU A 108 -2.88 -2.92 -1.33
C LEU A 108 -1.86 -3.94 -0.84
N ASP A 109 -2.29 -4.95 -0.08
CA ASP A 109 -1.45 -6.12 0.18
C ASP A 109 -1.08 -6.80 -1.14
N SER A 110 0.17 -7.25 -1.25
CA SER A 110 0.72 -7.80 -2.49
C SER A 110 0.10 -9.14 -2.91
N ASP A 111 -0.67 -9.79 -2.03
CA ASP A 111 -1.37 -11.04 -2.28
C ASP A 111 -2.87 -10.86 -2.60
N LEU A 112 -3.32 -9.64 -2.80
CA LEU A 112 -4.67 -9.35 -3.31
C LEU A 112 -4.75 -9.63 -4.82
N TYR A 113 -5.94 -10.02 -5.27
CA TYR A 113 -6.27 -10.22 -6.67
C TYR A 113 -7.66 -9.66 -6.99
N PHE A 114 -7.74 -8.80 -8.00
CA PHE A 114 -9.00 -8.21 -8.44
C PHE A 114 -9.67 -9.10 -9.48
N PHE A 115 -10.91 -9.52 -9.22
CA PHE A 115 -11.73 -10.28 -10.14
C PHE A 115 -12.70 -9.41 -10.94
N SER A 116 -12.81 -8.13 -10.58
CA SER A 116 -13.66 -7.13 -11.24
C SER A 116 -13.14 -5.73 -10.94
N SER A 117 -13.80 -4.71 -11.52
CA SER A 117 -13.44 -3.32 -11.29
C SER A 117 -13.53 -2.93 -9.81
N PRO A 118 -12.54 -2.19 -9.27
CA PRO A 118 -12.59 -1.64 -7.92
C PRO A 118 -13.54 -0.43 -7.79
N GLN A 119 -14.19 0.00 -8.86
CA GLN A 119 -15.06 1.18 -8.85
C GLN A 119 -16.11 1.19 -7.73
N PRO A 120 -16.82 0.08 -7.43
CA PRO A 120 -17.79 0.06 -6.33
C PRO A 120 -17.19 0.42 -4.96
N ILE A 121 -15.92 0.06 -4.72
CA ILE A 121 -15.24 0.42 -3.46
C ILE A 121 -15.03 1.95 -3.40
N TYR A 122 -14.59 2.54 -4.50
CA TYR A 122 -14.41 3.99 -4.58
C TYR A 122 -15.74 4.77 -4.49
N ASP A 123 -16.81 4.22 -5.03
CA ASP A 123 -18.15 4.80 -4.90
C ASP A 123 -18.62 4.79 -3.43
N GLU A 124 -18.31 3.71 -2.68
CA GLU A 124 -18.59 3.62 -1.25
C GLU A 124 -17.72 4.58 -0.42
N ILE A 125 -16.43 4.75 -0.76
CA ILE A 125 -15.56 5.72 -0.10
C ILE A 125 -16.10 7.15 -0.26
N GLY A 126 -16.61 7.49 -1.45
CA GLY A 126 -17.19 8.80 -1.72
C GLY A 126 -16.26 9.95 -1.35
N PRO A 127 -16.72 10.94 -0.55
CA PRO A 127 -15.92 12.10 -0.14
C PRO A 127 -15.03 11.85 1.08
N ALA A 128 -15.02 10.65 1.65
CA ALA A 128 -14.25 10.37 2.87
C ALA A 128 -12.74 10.56 2.65
N SER A 129 -12.07 11.07 3.67
CA SER A 129 -10.62 11.26 3.67
C SER A 129 -9.85 9.97 3.96
N ILE A 130 -10.49 8.99 4.62
CA ILE A 130 -9.87 7.75 5.08
C ILE A 130 -10.84 6.60 4.83
N ALA A 131 -10.34 5.49 4.29
CA ALA A 131 -11.07 4.23 4.20
C ALA A 131 -10.19 3.09 4.70
N ILE A 132 -10.70 2.40 5.71
CA ILE A 132 -10.12 1.19 6.30
C ILE A 132 -11.21 0.14 6.46
N THR A 133 -10.83 -1.12 6.46
CA THR A 133 -11.79 -2.25 6.54
C THR A 133 -11.62 -3.04 7.83
N PRO A 134 -12.71 -3.42 8.53
CA PRO A 134 -12.60 -4.31 9.67
C PRO A 134 -12.35 -5.75 9.21
N HIS A 135 -11.69 -6.55 10.05
CA HIS A 135 -11.48 -7.99 9.79
C HIS A 135 -12.78 -8.77 9.65
N ARG A 136 -13.85 -8.35 10.35
CA ARG A 136 -15.14 -9.07 10.40
C ARG A 136 -14.96 -10.54 10.78
N PHE A 137 -14.19 -10.81 11.83
CA PHE A 137 -13.97 -12.17 12.33
C PHE A 137 -15.32 -12.86 12.62
N PRO A 138 -15.49 -14.13 12.22
CA PRO A 138 -16.62 -14.92 12.67
C PRO A 138 -16.57 -15.09 14.19
N ALA A 139 -17.71 -15.42 14.83
CA ALA A 139 -17.80 -15.52 16.28
C ALA A 139 -16.73 -16.44 16.91
N SER A 140 -16.36 -17.52 16.22
CA SER A 140 -15.31 -18.45 16.64
C SER A 140 -13.89 -17.83 16.70
N LEU A 141 -13.66 -16.74 15.97
CA LEU A 141 -12.38 -16.05 15.89
C LEU A 141 -12.43 -14.63 16.47
N ALA A 142 -13.53 -14.23 17.10
CA ALA A 142 -13.71 -12.88 17.67
C ALA A 142 -12.59 -12.51 18.67
N HIS A 143 -11.98 -13.49 19.36
CA HIS A 143 -10.86 -13.29 20.26
C HIS A 143 -9.61 -12.73 19.57
N LEU A 144 -9.51 -12.82 18.23
CA LEU A 144 -8.39 -12.26 17.46
C LEU A 144 -8.48 -10.74 17.32
N GLU A 145 -9.64 -10.10 17.60
CA GLU A 145 -9.75 -8.63 17.62
C GLU A 145 -8.79 -7.96 18.61
N ARG A 146 -8.31 -8.71 19.63
CA ARG A 146 -7.28 -8.23 20.55
C ARG A 146 -5.95 -7.86 19.87
N TYR A 147 -5.69 -8.39 18.67
CA TYR A 147 -4.49 -8.07 17.88
C TYR A 147 -4.72 -6.93 16.88
N GLY A 148 -5.95 -6.46 16.75
CA GLY A 148 -6.34 -5.39 15.86
C GLY A 148 -7.71 -5.64 15.23
N ARG A 149 -8.54 -4.63 15.26
CA ARG A 149 -9.90 -4.68 14.70
C ARG A 149 -9.90 -4.54 13.18
N PHE A 150 -8.92 -3.80 12.64
CA PHE A 150 -8.90 -3.44 11.24
C PHE A 150 -7.89 -4.26 10.45
N ASN A 151 -8.26 -4.58 9.22
CA ASN A 151 -7.40 -5.23 8.25
C ASN A 151 -6.64 -4.16 7.44
N VAL A 152 -5.36 -4.39 7.19
CA VAL A 152 -4.51 -3.48 6.43
C VAL A 152 -4.47 -3.82 4.93
N GLY A 153 -5.10 -4.90 4.49
CA GLY A 153 -5.07 -5.35 3.10
C GLY A 153 -5.53 -4.30 2.07
N TRP A 154 -6.43 -3.40 2.46
CA TRP A 154 -6.83 -2.21 1.72
C TRP A 154 -6.89 -1.02 2.68
N VAL A 155 -6.09 0.02 2.42
CA VAL A 155 -6.14 1.29 3.15
C VAL A 155 -6.07 2.43 2.14
N SER A 156 -7.05 3.35 2.20
CA SER A 156 -7.06 4.54 1.34
C SER A 156 -6.99 5.80 2.17
N PHE A 157 -6.13 6.74 1.75
CA PHE A 157 -6.09 8.11 2.28
C PHE A 157 -6.25 9.10 1.12
N ARG A 158 -7.06 10.13 1.36
CA ARG A 158 -7.21 11.25 0.43
C ARG A 158 -6.10 12.27 0.64
N HIS A 159 -5.59 12.82 -0.43
CA HIS A 159 -4.68 13.97 -0.36
C HIS A 159 -5.48 15.23 -0.01
N ASP A 160 -5.86 15.32 1.25
CA ASP A 160 -6.44 16.47 1.92
C ASP A 160 -5.82 16.63 3.32
N ALA A 161 -6.20 17.65 4.06
CA ALA A 161 -5.61 17.92 5.37
C ALA A 161 -5.79 16.76 6.36
N THR A 162 -6.94 16.10 6.35
CA THR A 162 -7.23 14.96 7.24
C THR A 162 -6.43 13.72 6.85
N GLY A 163 -6.40 13.39 5.57
CA GLY A 163 -5.64 12.23 5.08
C GLY A 163 -4.14 12.38 5.31
N LEU A 164 -3.59 13.57 5.04
CA LEU A 164 -2.17 13.87 5.30
C LEU A 164 -1.81 13.77 6.78
N ALA A 165 -2.64 14.33 7.68
CA ALA A 165 -2.43 14.24 9.11
C ALA A 165 -2.48 12.79 9.60
N CYS A 166 -3.47 12.02 9.15
CA CYS A 166 -3.61 10.62 9.52
C CYS A 166 -2.44 9.76 9.03
N ALA A 167 -1.96 9.98 7.81
CA ALA A 167 -0.80 9.26 7.28
C ALA A 167 0.47 9.57 8.08
N ALA A 168 0.67 10.82 8.51
CA ALA A 168 1.78 11.22 9.35
C ALA A 168 1.69 10.57 10.73
N ASP A 169 0.54 10.68 11.41
CA ASP A 169 0.32 10.10 12.74
C ASP A 169 0.52 8.58 12.74
N TRP A 170 0.06 7.90 11.68
CA TRP A 170 0.25 6.45 11.56
C TRP A 170 1.71 6.05 11.41
N ALA A 171 2.51 6.82 10.68
CA ALA A 171 3.94 6.55 10.53
C ALA A 171 4.73 6.82 11.81
N ASP A 172 4.29 7.78 12.64
CA ASP A 172 4.98 8.19 13.87
C ASP A 172 4.70 7.24 15.07
N GLN A 173 3.81 6.24 14.97
CA GLN A 173 3.53 5.21 15.97
C GLN A 173 4.49 4.02 15.87
#